data_3f192961647161c19a36b0b85ddc39a3
#
_entry.id   3f192961647161c19a36b0b85ddc39a3
#
_cell.length_a   1.000
_cell.length_b   1.000
_cell.length_c   1.000
_cell.angle_alpha   90.00
_cell.angle_beta   90.00
_cell.angle_gamma   90.00
#
_symmetry.space_group_name_H-M   'P 1'
#
loop_
_entity.id
_entity.type
_entity.pdbx_description
1 polymer ?
#
loop_
_entity_poly.entity_id
_entity_poly.type
_entity_poly.pdbx_seq_one_letter_code
_entity_poly.pdbx_strand_id
1 'polypeptide(L)'
;MQISYLKNTEWKNLKSFIKKNIGNNIISKKKFTSYWFSKNNKNWQVQIAKNKKNQIKSVNFFIKSRVKFYDKKINAIFTSVAYSKKEVRKFGIIGKILINLHRKYPLVFSLCGNKDSLPINNLLGKKIKNTKLNRFIYINKSNCLKLVQKEFRNKIKMDFKKTFPNSDITTTSTKSIPKNINNLWKIFSKEIKICVIKDYNYLVWRYKKSPFQNYSFFLFKKNNKLIGFAVIKLQNTKYGLCARIIDIIVNPEYFKEILNEILIECNKIGVLFTDFIHIGNIFNVNFRKSGFKHCTNKSYLSKIPNLLSPIEYREWTNSFHIGGNLINDIKLKLNSNIIWFTKGDGDRDWPTISDLK
;
A
#
# COMPACT_ATOMS: atom_id res chain seq x y z
N MET A 1 -5.09 -10.90 -31.12
CA MET A 1 -5.47 -9.76 -30.29
C MET A 1 -4.38 -8.72 -30.30
N GLN A 2 -4.76 -7.44 -30.41
CA GLN A 2 -3.85 -6.31 -30.38
C GLN A 2 -3.73 -5.77 -28.93
N ILE A 3 -2.50 -5.62 -28.43
CA ILE A 3 -2.22 -5.02 -27.11
C ILE A 3 -1.76 -3.57 -27.32
N SER A 4 -2.38 -2.63 -26.63
CA SER A 4 -2.07 -1.21 -26.71
C SER A 4 -2.28 -0.51 -25.37
N TYR A 5 -1.76 0.72 -25.21
CA TYR A 5 -2.17 1.58 -24.13
C TYR A 5 -3.55 2.18 -24.42
N LEU A 6 -4.34 2.39 -23.35
CA LEU A 6 -5.66 3.02 -23.45
C LEU A 6 -5.54 4.44 -24.01
N LYS A 7 -6.34 4.78 -25.00
CA LYS A 7 -6.53 6.15 -25.50
C LYS A 7 -7.71 6.84 -24.78
N ASN A 8 -7.70 8.16 -24.71
CA ASN A 8 -8.80 8.91 -24.08
C ASN A 8 -10.17 8.62 -24.72
N THR A 9 -10.22 8.45 -26.01
CA THR A 9 -11.42 8.09 -26.78
C THR A 9 -12.01 6.74 -26.39
N GLU A 10 -11.20 5.85 -25.83
CA GLU A 10 -11.60 4.48 -25.46
C GLU A 10 -12.14 4.37 -24.03
N TRP A 11 -12.19 5.50 -23.28
CA TRP A 11 -12.65 5.46 -21.88
C TRP A 11 -14.07 4.91 -21.73
N LYS A 12 -15.00 5.29 -22.61
CA LYS A 12 -16.39 4.77 -22.57
C LYS A 12 -16.42 3.24 -22.66
N ASN A 13 -15.62 2.68 -23.58
CA ASN A 13 -15.50 1.23 -23.79
C ASN A 13 -14.87 0.53 -22.57
N LEU A 14 -13.82 1.13 -22.00
CA LEU A 14 -13.19 0.61 -20.78
C LEU A 14 -14.18 0.64 -19.60
N LYS A 15 -14.91 1.73 -19.38
CA LYS A 15 -15.91 1.85 -18.32
C LYS A 15 -16.98 0.77 -18.43
N SER A 16 -17.50 0.53 -19.65
CA SER A 16 -18.47 -0.53 -19.92
C SER A 16 -17.88 -1.91 -19.64
N PHE A 17 -16.65 -2.16 -20.09
CA PHE A 17 -15.94 -3.41 -19.83
C PHE A 17 -15.78 -3.67 -18.31
N ILE A 18 -15.36 -2.66 -17.54
CA ILE A 18 -15.18 -2.78 -16.08
C ILE A 18 -16.50 -3.13 -15.42
N LYS A 19 -17.57 -2.36 -15.70
CA LYS A 19 -18.89 -2.58 -15.10
C LYS A 19 -19.42 -3.99 -15.37
N LYS A 20 -19.28 -4.46 -16.61
CA LYS A 20 -19.81 -5.78 -17.05
C LYS A 20 -19.02 -6.97 -16.49
N ASN A 21 -17.69 -6.82 -16.32
CA ASN A 21 -16.82 -7.98 -16.11
C ASN A 21 -16.12 -7.98 -14.72
N ILE A 22 -15.92 -6.81 -14.13
CA ILE A 22 -15.23 -6.65 -12.83
C ILE A 22 -16.21 -6.22 -11.73
N GLY A 23 -17.42 -5.83 -12.15
CA GLY A 23 -18.48 -5.34 -11.28
C GLY A 23 -18.44 -3.83 -11.11
N ASN A 24 -19.34 -3.31 -10.24
CA ASN A 24 -19.45 -1.88 -10.00
C ASN A 24 -18.30 -1.38 -9.10
N ASN A 25 -17.10 -1.48 -9.62
CA ASN A 25 -15.86 -1.19 -8.91
C ASN A 25 -15.53 0.30 -9.02
N ILE A 26 -14.80 0.81 -8.02
CA ILE A 26 -14.30 2.18 -7.97
C ILE A 26 -13.54 2.59 -9.23
N ILE A 27 -12.83 1.63 -9.86
CA ILE A 27 -12.12 1.87 -11.14
C ILE A 27 -13.06 2.19 -12.31
N SER A 28 -14.38 2.01 -12.19
CA SER A 28 -15.35 2.48 -13.18
C SER A 28 -15.62 3.99 -13.10
N LYS A 29 -15.17 4.66 -12.04
CA LYS A 29 -15.31 6.10 -11.84
C LYS A 29 -14.12 6.84 -12.49
N LYS A 30 -14.38 7.63 -13.54
CA LYS A 30 -13.31 8.31 -14.31
C LYS A 30 -12.40 9.17 -13.43
N LYS A 31 -12.96 9.95 -12.50
CA LYS A 31 -12.21 10.79 -11.58
C LYS A 31 -11.19 10.00 -10.77
N PHE A 32 -11.59 8.83 -10.23
CA PHE A 32 -10.69 7.93 -9.52
C PHE A 32 -9.62 7.35 -10.45
N THR A 33 -10.04 6.80 -11.58
CA THR A 33 -9.11 6.11 -12.49
C THR A 33 -8.12 7.07 -13.12
N SER A 34 -8.54 8.30 -13.46
CA SER A 34 -7.62 9.31 -13.99
C SER A 34 -6.61 9.78 -12.95
N TYR A 35 -7.01 9.94 -11.71
CA TYR A 35 -6.09 10.31 -10.63
C TYR A 35 -4.97 9.27 -10.43
N TRP A 36 -5.33 8.01 -10.39
CA TRP A 36 -4.38 6.92 -10.12
C TRP A 36 -3.58 6.47 -11.37
N PHE A 37 -4.23 6.42 -12.51
CA PHE A 37 -3.72 5.74 -13.70
C PHE A 37 -3.60 6.64 -14.92
N SER A 38 -3.61 7.96 -14.74
CA SER A 38 -3.38 8.89 -15.83
C SER A 38 -2.45 10.01 -15.42
N LYS A 39 -1.48 10.32 -16.27
CA LYS A 39 -0.69 11.54 -16.13
C LYS A 39 -1.35 12.62 -16.98
N ASN A 40 -1.89 13.67 -16.33
CA ASN A 40 -2.53 14.82 -16.99
C ASN A 40 -3.69 14.44 -17.92
N ASN A 41 -4.45 13.40 -17.60
CA ASN A 41 -5.57 12.88 -18.40
C ASN A 41 -5.22 12.51 -19.86
N LYS A 42 -3.95 12.47 -20.23
CA LYS A 42 -3.49 12.19 -21.60
C LYS A 42 -2.85 10.82 -21.74
N ASN A 43 -2.02 10.41 -20.78
CA ASN A 43 -1.24 9.19 -20.84
C ASN A 43 -1.73 8.17 -19.82
N TRP A 44 -2.65 7.30 -20.19
CA TRP A 44 -3.18 6.27 -19.32
C TRP A 44 -2.14 5.18 -19.02
N GLN A 45 -2.03 4.87 -17.75
CA GLN A 45 -1.24 3.74 -17.21
C GLN A 45 -2.10 2.47 -17.20
N VAL A 46 -2.73 2.21 -18.34
CA VAL A 46 -3.64 1.10 -18.57
C VAL A 46 -3.30 0.46 -19.90
N GLN A 47 -2.99 -0.83 -19.89
CA GLN A 47 -2.88 -1.62 -21.09
C GLN A 47 -4.16 -2.40 -21.34
N ILE A 48 -4.61 -2.44 -22.58
CA ILE A 48 -5.79 -3.17 -23.03
C ILE A 48 -5.43 -4.13 -24.17
N ALA A 49 -6.13 -5.25 -24.20
CA ALA A 49 -6.09 -6.13 -25.36
C ALA A 49 -7.47 -6.17 -26.02
N LYS A 50 -7.49 -5.94 -27.35
CA LYS A 50 -8.69 -5.88 -28.16
C LYS A 50 -8.71 -7.00 -29.21
N ASN A 51 -9.92 -7.48 -29.56
CA ASN A 51 -10.13 -8.36 -30.67
C ASN A 51 -10.20 -7.58 -32.02
N LYS A 52 -10.37 -8.29 -33.14
CA LYS A 52 -10.52 -7.69 -34.48
C LYS A 52 -11.69 -6.69 -34.58
N LYS A 53 -12.74 -6.86 -33.77
CA LYS A 53 -13.90 -5.96 -33.69
C LYS A 53 -13.69 -4.78 -32.69
N ASN A 54 -12.45 -4.45 -32.33
CA ASN A 54 -12.10 -3.39 -31.37
C ASN A 54 -12.72 -3.53 -29.97
N GLN A 55 -13.23 -4.70 -29.59
CA GLN A 55 -13.79 -4.93 -28.25
C GLN A 55 -12.67 -5.26 -27.26
N ILE A 56 -12.69 -4.61 -26.09
CA ILE A 56 -11.75 -4.88 -25.01
C ILE A 56 -12.04 -6.28 -24.44
N LYS A 57 -11.02 -7.12 -24.36
CA LYS A 57 -11.06 -8.49 -23.85
C LYS A 57 -10.19 -8.67 -22.59
N SER A 58 -9.17 -7.84 -22.45
CA SER A 58 -8.26 -7.86 -21.28
C SER A 58 -7.82 -6.45 -20.92
N VAL A 59 -7.53 -6.24 -19.65
CA VAL A 59 -7.05 -4.97 -19.12
C VAL A 59 -6.04 -5.20 -18.01
N ASN A 60 -5.02 -4.34 -17.94
CA ASN A 60 -4.10 -4.26 -16.81
C ASN A 60 -3.81 -2.80 -16.47
N PHE A 61 -4.03 -2.46 -15.21
CA PHE A 61 -3.72 -1.14 -14.63
C PHE A 61 -2.39 -1.21 -13.92
N PHE A 62 -1.62 -0.12 -13.97
CA PHE A 62 -0.38 -0.01 -13.23
C PHE A 62 -0.12 1.44 -12.80
N ILE A 63 0.67 1.61 -11.74
CA ILE A 63 1.02 2.91 -11.17
C ILE A 63 2.51 3.12 -11.41
N LYS A 64 2.88 4.21 -12.09
CA LYS A 64 4.28 4.62 -12.23
C LYS A 64 4.78 5.22 -10.94
N SER A 65 5.99 4.85 -10.55
CA SER A 65 6.64 5.33 -9.35
C SER A 65 8.13 5.54 -9.58
N ARG A 66 8.75 6.38 -8.75
CA ARG A 66 10.21 6.49 -8.67
C ARG A 66 10.68 5.71 -7.46
N VAL A 67 11.66 4.88 -7.64
CA VAL A 67 12.19 3.98 -6.63
C VAL A 67 13.67 4.26 -6.42
N LYS A 68 14.09 4.34 -5.16
CA LYS A 68 15.49 4.17 -4.80
C LYS A 68 15.81 2.69 -4.96
N PHE A 69 16.79 2.38 -5.77
CA PHE A 69 17.33 1.04 -5.96
C PHE A 69 18.83 1.10 -5.73
N TYR A 70 19.27 0.73 -4.53
CA TYR A 70 20.60 1.05 -4.01
C TYR A 70 20.83 2.56 -4.07
N ASP A 71 21.84 3.04 -4.75
CA ASP A 71 22.17 4.47 -4.86
C ASP A 71 21.56 5.15 -6.10
N LYS A 72 20.79 4.39 -6.90
CA LYS A 72 20.16 4.88 -8.13
C LYS A 72 18.69 5.21 -7.93
N LYS A 73 18.23 6.25 -8.62
CA LYS A 73 16.80 6.57 -8.76
C LYS A 73 16.29 5.95 -10.06
N ILE A 74 15.32 5.03 -9.97
CA ILE A 74 14.86 4.23 -11.10
C ILE A 74 13.36 4.41 -11.27
N ASN A 75 12.90 4.47 -12.53
CA ASN A 75 11.49 4.42 -12.85
C ASN A 75 10.99 2.98 -12.68
N ALA A 76 9.91 2.84 -11.92
CA ALA A 76 9.29 1.57 -11.62
C ALA A 76 7.79 1.62 -11.89
N ILE A 77 7.16 0.47 -11.91
CA ILE A 77 5.70 0.35 -11.90
C ILE A 77 5.23 -0.62 -10.82
N PHE A 78 4.07 -0.32 -10.25
CA PHE A 78 3.29 -1.25 -9.45
C PHE A 78 2.14 -1.76 -10.30
N THR A 79 2.08 -3.08 -10.55
CA THR A 79 0.90 -3.69 -11.20
C THR A 79 -0.27 -3.67 -10.22
N SER A 80 -1.42 -3.28 -10.72
CA SER A 80 -2.65 -3.14 -9.94
C SER A 80 -3.69 -4.16 -10.41
N VAL A 81 -4.82 -3.71 -10.92
CA VAL A 81 -5.90 -4.58 -11.37
C VAL A 81 -5.59 -5.17 -12.74
N ALA A 82 -5.59 -6.49 -12.84
CA ALA A 82 -5.48 -7.22 -14.09
C ALA A 82 -6.71 -8.12 -14.25
N TYR A 83 -7.33 -8.10 -15.43
CA TYR A 83 -8.50 -8.91 -15.74
C TYR A 83 -8.54 -9.32 -17.21
N SER A 84 -8.91 -10.58 -17.44
CA SER A 84 -9.24 -11.11 -18.77
C SER A 84 -10.59 -11.80 -18.75
N LYS A 85 -11.39 -11.62 -19.81
CA LYS A 85 -12.61 -12.40 -19.99
C LYS A 85 -12.29 -13.89 -20.08
N LYS A 86 -13.22 -14.73 -19.59
CA LYS A 86 -13.03 -16.19 -19.53
C LYS A 86 -12.62 -16.78 -20.89
N GLU A 87 -13.29 -16.35 -21.97
CA GLU A 87 -13.04 -16.86 -23.33
C GLU A 87 -11.62 -16.62 -23.86
N VAL A 88 -10.90 -15.64 -23.28
CA VAL A 88 -9.53 -15.32 -23.74
C VAL A 88 -8.43 -15.73 -22.75
N ARG A 89 -8.79 -16.25 -21.58
CA ARG A 89 -7.79 -16.66 -20.56
C ARG A 89 -6.85 -17.72 -21.07
N LYS A 90 -7.38 -18.72 -21.83
CA LYS A 90 -6.60 -19.79 -22.43
C LYS A 90 -5.48 -19.31 -23.38
N PHE A 91 -5.59 -18.10 -23.91
CA PHE A 91 -4.56 -17.54 -24.81
C PHE A 91 -3.45 -16.78 -24.07
N GLY A 92 -3.45 -16.78 -22.73
CA GLY A 92 -2.40 -16.17 -21.91
C GLY A 92 -2.25 -14.66 -22.09
N ILE A 93 -3.33 -13.94 -22.43
CA ILE A 93 -3.26 -12.51 -22.81
C ILE A 93 -2.72 -11.64 -21.67
N ILE A 94 -3.13 -11.87 -20.43
CA ILE A 94 -2.58 -11.14 -19.27
C ILE A 94 -1.08 -11.42 -19.12
N GLY A 95 -0.65 -12.66 -19.32
CA GLY A 95 0.77 -13.00 -19.31
C GLY A 95 1.55 -12.20 -20.36
N LYS A 96 1.04 -12.11 -21.59
CA LYS A 96 1.66 -11.30 -22.66
C LYS A 96 1.74 -9.82 -22.30
N ILE A 97 0.67 -9.25 -21.70
CA ILE A 97 0.66 -7.86 -21.21
C ILE A 97 1.74 -7.67 -20.13
N LEU A 98 1.83 -8.56 -19.15
CA LEU A 98 2.81 -8.47 -18.07
C LEU A 98 4.24 -8.67 -18.57
N ILE A 99 4.49 -9.61 -19.48
CA ILE A 99 5.80 -9.79 -20.14
C ILE A 99 6.24 -8.48 -20.81
N ASN A 100 5.36 -7.81 -21.55
CA ASN A 100 5.66 -6.54 -22.20
C ASN A 100 6.04 -5.45 -21.17
N LEU A 101 5.35 -5.41 -20.02
CA LEU A 101 5.70 -4.47 -18.94
C LEU A 101 7.06 -4.79 -18.31
N HIS A 102 7.35 -6.08 -18.06
CA HIS A 102 8.63 -6.52 -17.50
C HIS A 102 9.81 -6.25 -18.44
N ARG A 103 9.59 -6.33 -19.77
CA ARG A 103 10.60 -5.96 -20.76
C ARG A 103 10.81 -4.44 -20.85
N LYS A 104 9.74 -3.67 -20.67
CA LYS A 104 9.77 -2.20 -20.84
C LYS A 104 10.31 -1.46 -19.63
N TYR A 105 9.99 -1.94 -18.41
CA TYR A 105 10.33 -1.22 -17.20
C TYR A 105 11.48 -1.89 -16.44
N PRO A 106 12.43 -1.08 -15.91
CA PRO A 106 13.54 -1.59 -15.10
C PRO A 106 13.07 -2.39 -13.88
N LEU A 107 12.04 -1.88 -13.20
CA LEU A 107 11.46 -2.52 -12.03
C LEU A 107 9.93 -2.62 -12.14
N VAL A 108 9.42 -3.79 -11.86
CA VAL A 108 7.98 -4.11 -11.81
C VAL A 108 7.68 -4.75 -10.47
N PHE A 109 6.77 -4.16 -9.70
CA PHE A 109 6.35 -4.66 -8.40
C PHE A 109 4.92 -5.17 -8.47
N SER A 110 4.65 -6.24 -7.70
CA SER A 110 3.30 -6.71 -7.42
C SER A 110 3.15 -6.93 -5.92
N LEU A 111 2.15 -6.27 -5.33
CA LEU A 111 1.80 -6.38 -3.91
C LEU A 111 0.55 -7.25 -3.76
N CYS A 112 0.66 -8.36 -3.02
CA CYS A 112 -0.48 -9.20 -2.66
C CYS A 112 -1.35 -9.63 -3.86
N GLY A 113 -0.79 -10.38 -4.78
CA GLY A 113 -1.57 -11.03 -5.84
C GLY A 113 -2.65 -11.95 -5.27
N ASN A 114 -3.74 -12.16 -6.01
CA ASN A 114 -4.71 -13.21 -5.69
C ASN A 114 -4.14 -14.59 -6.08
N LYS A 115 -4.84 -15.67 -5.73
CA LYS A 115 -4.43 -17.04 -6.05
C LYS A 115 -4.21 -17.24 -7.56
N ASP A 116 -5.04 -16.61 -8.40
CA ASP A 116 -4.95 -16.73 -9.87
C ASP A 116 -3.75 -15.99 -10.47
N SER A 117 -3.29 -14.90 -9.82
CA SER A 117 -2.16 -14.10 -10.33
C SER A 117 -0.80 -14.62 -9.83
N LEU A 118 -0.78 -15.42 -8.76
CA LEU A 118 0.47 -15.94 -8.18
C LEU A 118 1.34 -16.72 -9.18
N PRO A 119 0.81 -17.66 -9.99
CA PRO A 119 1.63 -18.40 -10.95
C PRO A 119 2.33 -17.47 -11.97
N ILE A 120 1.60 -16.47 -12.49
CA ILE A 120 2.16 -15.51 -13.44
C ILE A 120 3.21 -14.63 -12.78
N ASN A 121 2.94 -14.12 -11.57
CA ASN A 121 3.89 -13.31 -10.84
C ASN A 121 5.15 -14.10 -10.46
N ASN A 122 5.01 -15.37 -10.09
CA ASN A 122 6.16 -16.24 -9.80
C ASN A 122 7.03 -16.50 -11.05
N LEU A 123 6.39 -16.61 -12.21
CA LEU A 123 7.10 -16.81 -13.49
C LEU A 123 7.86 -15.56 -13.93
N LEU A 124 7.25 -14.38 -13.78
CA LEU A 124 7.76 -13.11 -14.32
C LEU A 124 8.60 -12.32 -13.29
N GLY A 125 8.44 -12.58 -12.03
CA GLY A 125 9.11 -11.84 -10.96
C GLY A 125 9.87 -12.77 -10.03
N LYS A 126 11.03 -12.32 -9.56
CA LYS A 126 11.76 -13.01 -8.50
C LYS A 126 11.00 -12.80 -7.18
N LYS A 127 10.58 -13.90 -6.55
CA LYS A 127 10.05 -13.85 -5.20
C LYS A 127 11.19 -13.56 -4.24
N ILE A 128 11.10 -12.46 -3.51
CA ILE A 128 12.10 -12.16 -2.48
C ILE A 128 11.93 -13.18 -1.35
N LYS A 129 13.00 -13.99 -1.13
CA LYS A 129 13.00 -15.02 -0.09
C LYS A 129 12.72 -14.40 1.27
N ASN A 130 11.76 -14.98 2.02
CA ASN A 130 11.31 -14.51 3.33
C ASN A 130 10.60 -13.14 3.36
N THR A 131 10.23 -12.58 2.23
CA THR A 131 9.47 -11.34 2.21
C THR A 131 7.99 -11.65 2.29
N LYS A 132 7.43 -11.42 3.45
CA LYS A 132 5.99 -11.45 3.69
C LYS A 132 5.50 -10.03 3.91
N LEU A 133 4.23 -9.81 3.63
CA LEU A 133 3.56 -8.62 4.08
C LEU A 133 3.49 -8.68 5.61
N ASN A 134 4.16 -7.75 6.27
CA ASN A 134 4.10 -7.61 7.72
C ASN A 134 2.88 -6.77 8.07
N ARG A 135 2.05 -7.26 8.98
CA ARG A 135 1.04 -6.45 9.66
C ARG A 135 1.38 -6.39 11.13
N PHE A 136 1.59 -5.18 11.63
CA PHE A 136 1.72 -4.89 13.05
C PHE A 136 0.44 -4.26 13.54
N ILE A 137 -0.06 -4.72 14.68
CA ILE A 137 -1.30 -4.22 15.27
C ILE A 137 -1.09 -3.93 16.75
N TYR A 138 -1.65 -2.81 17.19
CA TYR A 138 -1.78 -2.44 18.59
C TYR A 138 -3.26 -2.33 18.92
N ILE A 139 -3.72 -3.04 19.94
CA ILE A 139 -5.10 -2.96 20.43
C ILE A 139 -5.19 -1.83 21.43
N ASN A 140 -5.93 -0.78 21.09
CA ASN A 140 -6.12 0.39 21.94
C ASN A 140 -7.25 0.18 22.94
N LYS A 141 -8.34 -0.48 22.55
CA LYS A 141 -9.53 -0.75 23.38
C LYS A 141 -10.06 -2.15 23.17
N SER A 142 -10.58 -2.78 24.23
CA SER A 142 -11.19 -4.13 24.19
C SER A 142 -12.36 -4.24 23.23
N ASN A 143 -13.10 -3.16 23.01
CA ASN A 143 -14.21 -3.11 22.06
C ASN A 143 -13.81 -3.46 20.61
N CYS A 144 -12.51 -3.47 20.27
CA CYS A 144 -12.06 -3.95 18.96
C CYS A 144 -12.45 -5.41 18.71
N LEU A 145 -12.62 -6.22 19.76
CA LEU A 145 -13.04 -7.61 19.63
C LEU A 145 -14.46 -7.75 19.07
N LYS A 146 -15.32 -6.72 19.20
CA LYS A 146 -16.64 -6.70 18.56
C LYS A 146 -16.57 -6.75 17.03
N LEU A 147 -15.42 -6.36 16.44
CA LEU A 147 -15.15 -6.45 14.99
C LEU A 147 -14.74 -7.86 14.55
N VAL A 148 -14.46 -8.76 15.49
CA VAL A 148 -14.02 -10.13 15.24
C VAL A 148 -15.19 -11.09 15.39
N GLN A 149 -15.21 -12.17 14.61
CA GLN A 149 -16.18 -13.25 14.74
C GLN A 149 -16.15 -13.84 16.16
N LYS A 150 -17.32 -14.21 16.68
CA LYS A 150 -17.50 -14.60 18.10
C LYS A 150 -16.53 -15.72 18.54
N GLU A 151 -16.34 -16.74 17.70
CA GLU A 151 -15.51 -17.91 17.97
C GLU A 151 -14.00 -17.61 18.16
N PHE A 152 -13.55 -16.44 17.71
CA PHE A 152 -12.14 -16.03 17.84
C PHE A 152 -11.89 -15.01 18.95
N ARG A 153 -12.93 -14.38 19.52
CA ARG A 153 -12.76 -13.27 20.49
C ARG A 153 -11.95 -13.65 21.70
N ASN A 154 -12.29 -14.77 22.32
CA ASN A 154 -11.64 -15.25 23.55
C ASN A 154 -10.21 -15.78 23.30
N LYS A 155 -9.86 -16.03 22.04
CA LYS A 155 -8.53 -16.50 21.63
C LYS A 155 -7.52 -15.35 21.42
N ILE A 156 -8.01 -14.12 21.40
CA ILE A 156 -7.17 -12.93 21.23
C ILE A 156 -6.72 -12.43 22.60
N LYS A 157 -5.46 -12.69 22.93
CA LYS A 157 -4.83 -12.15 24.14
C LYS A 157 -4.60 -10.65 23.97
N MET A 158 -5.14 -9.87 24.90
CA MET A 158 -5.00 -8.43 24.94
C MET A 158 -4.02 -8.04 26.04
N ASP A 159 -2.93 -7.39 25.64
CA ASP A 159 -2.03 -6.77 26.58
C ASP A 159 -2.10 -5.26 26.31
N PHE A 160 -2.71 -4.54 27.23
CA PHE A 160 -2.76 -3.09 27.14
C PHE A 160 -1.52 -2.51 27.79
N LYS A 161 -0.70 -1.81 27.01
CA LYS A 161 0.33 -0.98 27.58
C LYS A 161 -0.34 0.25 28.20
N LYS A 162 -0.38 0.29 29.51
CA LYS A 162 -1.10 1.35 30.27
C LYS A 162 -0.39 2.69 30.20
N THR A 163 0.93 2.69 30.14
CA THR A 163 1.75 3.92 30.16
C THR A 163 2.80 3.90 29.06
N PHE A 164 3.03 5.04 28.46
CA PHE A 164 4.16 5.28 27.56
C PHE A 164 5.17 6.15 28.29
N PRO A 165 6.48 5.96 28.10
CA PRO A 165 7.49 6.85 28.64
C PRO A 165 7.23 8.28 28.18
N ASN A 166 7.44 9.24 29.09
CA ASN A 166 7.46 10.64 28.69
C ASN A 166 8.54 10.86 27.64
N SER A 167 8.22 11.63 26.63
CA SER A 167 9.17 12.02 25.59
C SER A 167 9.19 13.55 25.46
N ASP A 168 10.32 14.07 25.02
CA ASP A 168 10.50 15.48 24.68
C ASP A 168 10.11 15.77 23.22
N ILE A 169 9.31 14.86 22.61
CA ILE A 169 8.82 14.98 21.25
C ILE A 169 7.49 15.73 21.25
N THR A 170 7.46 16.84 20.53
CA THR A 170 6.21 17.56 20.27
C THR A 170 5.50 16.95 19.08
N THR A 171 4.25 16.50 19.27
CA THR A 171 3.39 15.93 18.22
C THR A 171 2.36 16.97 17.79
N THR A 172 2.24 17.19 16.48
CA THR A 172 1.26 18.11 15.87
C THR A 172 0.46 17.42 14.79
N SER A 173 -0.86 17.40 14.91
CA SER A 173 -1.76 16.97 13.84
C SER A 173 -1.99 18.12 12.86
N THR A 174 -1.88 17.84 11.54
CA THR A 174 -2.00 18.85 10.48
C THR A 174 -2.60 18.27 9.20
N LYS A 175 -3.07 19.14 8.31
CA LYS A 175 -3.44 18.83 6.93
C LYS A 175 -2.37 19.25 5.91
N SER A 176 -1.24 19.75 6.39
CA SER A 176 -0.14 20.24 5.56
C SER A 176 1.07 19.32 5.61
N ILE A 177 1.75 19.17 4.48
CA ILE A 177 3.01 18.44 4.37
C ILE A 177 4.13 19.48 4.37
N PRO A 178 5.10 19.39 5.28
CA PRO A 178 6.17 20.39 5.36
C PRO A 178 7.16 20.24 4.21
N LYS A 179 7.64 21.38 3.65
CA LYS A 179 8.60 21.35 2.51
C LYS A 179 9.93 20.70 2.88
N ASN A 180 10.37 20.81 4.14
CA ASN A 180 11.61 20.20 4.64
C ASN A 180 11.54 18.68 4.83
N ILE A 181 10.40 18.04 4.52
CA ILE A 181 10.24 16.56 4.53
C ILE A 181 11.30 15.85 3.68
N ASN A 182 11.82 16.50 2.65
CA ASN A 182 12.86 15.94 1.80
C ASN A 182 14.15 15.63 2.58
N ASN A 183 14.50 16.44 3.59
CA ASN A 183 15.66 16.21 4.45
C ASN A 183 15.42 14.99 5.36
N LEU A 184 14.25 14.91 5.95
CA LEU A 184 13.86 13.76 6.74
C LEU A 184 13.84 12.47 5.91
N TRP A 185 13.33 12.55 4.67
CA TRP A 185 13.34 11.42 3.74
C TRP A 185 14.77 10.93 3.43
N LYS A 186 15.72 11.85 3.21
CA LYS A 186 17.12 11.47 2.98
C LYS A 186 17.70 10.71 4.17
N ILE A 187 17.43 11.16 5.41
CA ILE A 187 17.88 10.50 6.64
C ILE A 187 17.23 9.10 6.75
N PHE A 188 15.90 9.03 6.64
CA PHE A 188 15.15 7.78 6.75
C PHE A 188 15.59 6.73 5.74
N SER A 189 15.79 7.14 4.49
CA SER A 189 16.09 6.21 3.40
C SER A 189 17.58 5.83 3.30
N LYS A 190 18.45 6.35 4.17
CA LYS A 190 19.90 6.11 4.08
C LYS A 190 20.24 4.62 4.06
N GLU A 191 19.68 3.88 4.99
CA GLU A 191 19.95 2.44 5.17
C GLU A 191 19.05 1.54 4.31
N ILE A 192 17.98 2.09 3.72
CA ILE A 192 17.07 1.34 2.88
C ILE A 192 17.62 1.31 1.46
N LYS A 193 17.81 0.12 0.90
CA LYS A 193 18.34 -0.01 -0.46
C LYS A 193 17.25 0.05 -1.53
N ILE A 194 16.04 -0.46 -1.23
CA ILE A 194 14.94 -0.50 -2.20
C ILE A 194 13.66 0.03 -1.55
N CYS A 195 13.17 1.16 -2.00
CA CYS A 195 11.94 1.80 -1.53
C CYS A 195 11.41 2.82 -2.55
N VAL A 196 10.13 3.15 -2.46
CA VAL A 196 9.57 4.30 -3.21
C VAL A 196 10.19 5.59 -2.70
N ILE A 197 10.54 6.49 -3.60
CA ILE A 197 11.06 7.82 -3.26
C ILE A 197 9.89 8.68 -2.79
N LYS A 198 9.87 9.02 -1.50
CA LYS A 198 8.80 9.76 -0.84
C LYS A 198 9.20 11.21 -0.59
N ASP A 199 9.54 11.91 -1.68
CA ASP A 199 9.79 13.34 -1.62
C ASP A 199 8.49 14.15 -1.45
N TYR A 200 8.62 15.46 -1.20
CA TYR A 200 7.49 16.37 -1.01
C TYR A 200 6.44 16.24 -2.12
N ASN A 201 6.88 16.21 -3.38
CA ASN A 201 5.98 16.14 -4.53
C ASN A 201 5.19 14.82 -4.56
N TYR A 202 5.85 13.69 -4.25
CA TYR A 202 5.18 12.40 -4.13
C TYR A 202 4.14 12.42 -3.02
N LEU A 203 4.49 12.88 -1.83
CA LEU A 203 3.59 12.91 -0.67
C LEU A 203 2.39 13.84 -0.90
N VAL A 204 2.62 15.01 -1.52
CA VAL A 204 1.53 15.93 -1.88
C VAL A 204 0.58 15.28 -2.89
N TRP A 205 1.11 14.67 -3.94
CA TRP A 205 0.28 13.95 -4.91
C TRP A 205 -0.47 12.82 -4.23
N ARG A 206 0.22 11.98 -3.49
CA ARG A 206 -0.32 10.73 -2.96
C ARG A 206 -1.34 10.91 -1.86
N TYR A 207 -1.16 11.92 -1.01
CA TYR A 207 -1.96 12.08 0.20
C TYR A 207 -2.74 13.40 0.26
N LYS A 208 -2.09 14.54 -0.01
CA LYS A 208 -2.77 15.84 0.10
C LYS A 208 -3.76 16.08 -1.03
N LYS A 209 -3.41 15.72 -2.27
CA LYS A 209 -4.25 15.88 -3.46
C LYS A 209 -5.16 14.70 -3.74
N SER A 210 -5.20 13.69 -2.88
CA SER A 210 -6.11 12.56 -3.04
C SER A 210 -7.56 13.04 -2.96
N PRO A 211 -8.35 12.88 -4.03
CA PRO A 211 -9.70 13.44 -4.06
C PRO A 211 -10.73 12.58 -3.32
N PHE A 212 -10.31 11.44 -2.74
CA PHE A 212 -11.20 10.41 -2.22
C PHE A 212 -10.86 9.94 -0.82
N GLN A 213 -9.75 10.43 -0.27
CA GLN A 213 -9.27 9.96 1.02
C GLN A 213 -8.92 11.15 1.89
N ASN A 214 -9.40 11.09 3.12
CA ASN A 214 -9.07 12.09 4.12
C ASN A 214 -7.99 11.51 5.04
N TYR A 215 -6.75 11.98 4.87
CA TYR A 215 -5.63 11.61 5.72
C TYR A 215 -5.39 12.69 6.77
N SER A 216 -4.97 12.26 7.96
CA SER A 216 -4.35 13.12 8.96
C SER A 216 -2.84 12.94 8.89
N PHE A 217 -2.11 14.04 9.01
CA PHE A 217 -0.65 14.00 9.06
C PHE A 217 -0.20 14.33 10.47
N PHE A 218 0.67 13.51 11.03
CA PHE A 218 1.32 13.78 12.30
C PHE A 218 2.77 14.18 12.04
N LEU A 219 3.14 15.34 12.59
CA LEU A 219 4.50 15.86 12.59
C LEU A 219 5.08 15.66 13.97
N PHE A 220 6.28 15.12 14.04
CA PHE A 220 7.02 14.91 15.28
C PHE A 220 8.28 15.77 15.25
N LYS A 221 8.42 16.62 16.29
CA LYS A 221 9.56 17.52 16.41
C LYS A 221 10.25 17.29 17.75
N LYS A 222 11.58 17.40 17.73
CA LYS A 222 12.43 17.47 18.91
C LYS A 222 13.34 18.69 18.75
N ASN A 223 13.37 19.58 19.74
CA ASN A 223 14.10 20.84 19.70
C ASN A 223 13.80 21.61 18.39
N ASN A 224 12.52 21.77 18.05
CA ASN A 224 12.00 22.39 16.83
C ASN A 224 12.42 21.72 15.51
N LYS A 225 13.25 20.68 15.52
CA LYS A 225 13.67 19.93 14.34
C LYS A 225 12.66 18.84 14.00
N LEU A 226 12.25 18.75 12.73
CA LEU A 226 11.39 17.66 12.23
C LEU A 226 12.16 16.34 12.26
N ILE A 227 11.70 15.40 13.09
CA ILE A 227 12.29 14.07 13.24
C ILE A 227 11.37 12.94 12.78
N GLY A 228 10.08 13.24 12.54
CA GLY A 228 9.12 12.24 12.08
C GLY A 228 7.92 12.85 11.37
N PHE A 229 7.34 12.04 10.49
CA PHE A 229 6.12 12.31 9.74
C PHE A 229 5.35 11.00 9.56
N ALA A 230 4.08 11.01 9.90
CA ALA A 230 3.21 9.86 9.68
C ALA A 230 1.92 10.27 8.96
N VAL A 231 1.43 9.38 8.10
CA VAL A 231 0.15 9.50 7.41
C VAL A 231 -0.81 8.51 8.06
N ILE A 232 -1.86 9.03 8.68
CA ILE A 232 -2.86 8.24 9.40
C ILE A 232 -4.19 8.33 8.68
N LYS A 233 -4.83 7.18 8.47
CA LYS A 233 -6.22 7.09 8.03
C LYS A 233 -7.08 6.65 9.21
N LEU A 234 -8.05 7.48 9.57
CA LEU A 234 -9.09 7.13 10.52
C LEU A 234 -10.29 6.56 9.75
N GLN A 235 -10.85 5.48 10.26
CA GLN A 235 -11.98 4.80 9.66
C GLN A 235 -13.06 4.53 10.70
N ASN A 236 -14.26 5.02 10.44
CA ASN A 236 -15.42 4.74 11.27
C ASN A 236 -15.87 3.28 11.11
N THR A 237 -16.21 2.67 12.23
CA THR A 237 -16.89 1.38 12.31
C THR A 237 -18.14 1.52 13.14
N LYS A 238 -19.02 0.54 13.11
CA LYS A 238 -20.19 0.52 13.99
C LYS A 238 -19.85 0.43 15.50
N TYR A 239 -18.59 0.17 15.85
CA TYR A 239 -18.13 0.02 17.23
C TYR A 239 -17.13 1.11 17.66
N GLY A 240 -16.77 2.03 16.78
CA GLY A 240 -15.84 3.13 17.03
C GLY A 240 -14.83 3.31 15.91
N LEU A 241 -13.87 4.19 16.13
CA LEU A 241 -12.81 4.50 15.17
C LEU A 241 -11.72 3.42 15.15
N CYS A 242 -11.15 3.18 13.98
CA CYS A 242 -9.89 2.45 13.82
C CYS A 242 -8.86 3.37 13.16
N ALA A 243 -7.60 3.25 13.55
CA ALA A 243 -6.50 3.99 12.93
C ALA A 243 -5.62 3.06 12.10
N ARG A 244 -5.24 3.52 10.93
CA ARG A 244 -4.25 2.85 10.10
C ARG A 244 -3.12 3.81 9.78
N ILE A 245 -1.91 3.43 10.15
CA ILE A 245 -0.70 4.07 9.66
C ILE A 245 -0.56 3.65 8.20
N ILE A 246 -0.69 4.60 7.27
CA ILE A 246 -0.56 4.35 5.84
C ILE A 246 0.89 4.46 5.41
N ASP A 247 1.58 5.45 6.00
CA ASP A 247 2.98 5.72 5.72
C ASP A 247 3.68 6.35 6.91
N ILE A 248 4.98 6.14 7.02
CA ILE A 248 5.82 6.69 8.08
C ILE A 248 7.21 7.00 7.54
N ILE A 249 7.72 8.17 7.86
CA ILE A 249 9.06 8.66 7.53
C ILE A 249 9.65 9.25 8.79
N VAL A 250 10.72 8.68 9.32
CA VAL A 250 11.28 9.10 10.61
C VAL A 250 12.80 9.11 10.56
N ASN A 251 13.44 9.89 11.43
CA ASN A 251 14.83 9.63 11.76
C ASN A 251 14.89 8.30 12.53
N PRO A 252 15.63 7.28 12.04
CA PRO A 252 15.66 5.93 12.63
C PRO A 252 15.99 5.89 14.12
N GLU A 253 16.76 6.84 14.63
CA GLU A 253 17.09 6.98 16.06
C GLU A 253 15.86 7.14 16.94
N TYR A 254 14.81 7.82 16.44
CA TYR A 254 13.58 8.11 17.18
C TYR A 254 12.40 7.23 16.77
N PHE A 255 12.64 6.13 16.03
CA PHE A 255 11.54 5.35 15.45
C PHE A 255 10.58 4.79 16.51
N LYS A 256 11.13 4.22 17.59
CA LYS A 256 10.34 3.65 18.70
C LYS A 256 9.54 4.73 19.42
N GLU A 257 10.17 5.86 19.73
CA GLU A 257 9.56 6.99 20.43
C GLU A 257 8.42 7.57 19.59
N ILE A 258 8.60 7.75 18.29
CA ILE A 258 7.57 8.22 17.36
C ILE A 258 6.40 7.24 17.28
N LEU A 259 6.63 5.92 17.29
CA LEU A 259 5.55 4.96 17.38
C LEU A 259 4.76 5.08 18.67
N ASN A 260 5.43 5.34 19.80
CA ASN A 260 4.75 5.60 21.08
C ASN A 260 3.88 6.85 20.99
N GLU A 261 4.41 7.95 20.43
CA GLU A 261 3.64 9.19 20.22
C GLU A 261 2.40 8.98 19.34
N ILE A 262 2.53 8.19 18.24
CA ILE A 262 1.37 7.81 17.42
C ILE A 262 0.32 7.08 18.27
N LEU A 263 0.73 6.16 19.14
CA LEU A 263 -0.20 5.42 19.98
C LEU A 263 -0.84 6.30 21.05
N ILE A 264 -0.10 7.26 21.61
CA ILE A 264 -0.63 8.26 22.54
C ILE A 264 -1.75 9.07 21.86
N GLU A 265 -1.49 9.60 20.67
CA GLU A 265 -2.49 10.36 19.91
C GLU A 265 -3.70 9.49 19.52
N CYS A 266 -3.47 8.25 19.10
CA CYS A 266 -4.54 7.29 18.81
C CYS A 266 -5.39 6.97 20.04
N ASN A 267 -4.77 6.88 21.23
CA ASN A 267 -5.49 6.67 22.50
C ASN A 267 -6.34 7.89 22.88
N LYS A 268 -5.81 9.12 22.72
CA LYS A 268 -6.56 10.37 22.95
C LYS A 268 -7.80 10.46 22.04
N ILE A 269 -7.67 10.10 20.78
CA ILE A 269 -8.79 10.06 19.82
C ILE A 269 -9.77 8.93 20.16
N GLY A 270 -9.35 7.92 20.91
CA GLY A 270 -10.19 6.81 21.33
C GLY A 270 -10.38 5.71 20.28
N VAL A 271 -9.39 5.45 19.44
CA VAL A 271 -9.46 4.38 18.44
C VAL A 271 -9.51 2.99 19.07
N LEU A 272 -10.09 2.03 18.38
CA LEU A 272 -10.20 0.63 18.82
C LEU A 272 -8.88 -0.12 18.67
N PHE A 273 -8.22 0.07 17.53
CA PHE A 273 -6.90 -0.47 17.26
C PHE A 273 -6.14 0.42 16.26
N THR A 274 -4.83 0.31 16.30
CA THR A 274 -3.92 0.95 15.36
C THR A 274 -3.15 -0.14 14.63
N ASP A 275 -3.13 -0.12 13.29
CA ASP A 275 -2.32 -1.07 12.53
C ASP A 275 -1.42 -0.41 11.50
N PHE A 276 -0.35 -1.14 11.14
CA PHE A 276 0.56 -0.78 10.07
C PHE A 276 0.89 -1.99 9.21
N ILE A 277 0.85 -1.79 7.90
CA ILE A 277 1.11 -2.84 6.91
C ILE A 277 2.26 -2.41 6.02
N HIS A 278 3.31 -3.22 5.98
CA HIS A 278 4.51 -2.93 5.20
C HIS A 278 5.22 -4.20 4.71
N ILE A 279 6.19 -4.01 3.84
CA ILE A 279 7.11 -5.02 3.34
C ILE A 279 8.51 -4.62 3.75
N GLY A 280 9.30 -5.59 4.15
CA GLY A 280 10.63 -5.42 4.71
C GLY A 280 10.67 -5.66 6.21
N ASN A 281 11.86 -5.90 6.75
CA ASN A 281 12.04 -6.25 8.16
C ASN A 281 12.85 -5.21 8.93
N ILE A 282 13.42 -4.22 8.23
CA ILE A 282 14.44 -3.30 8.77
C ILE A 282 14.02 -2.61 10.07
N PHE A 283 12.72 -2.32 10.27
CA PHE A 283 12.21 -1.65 11.48
C PHE A 283 11.28 -2.52 12.33
N ASN A 284 11.19 -3.83 12.08
CA ASN A 284 10.27 -4.72 12.80
C ASN A 284 10.51 -4.76 14.31
N VAL A 285 11.76 -4.60 14.74
CA VAL A 285 12.13 -4.56 16.17
C VAL A 285 11.52 -3.34 16.86
N ASN A 286 11.50 -2.18 16.20
CA ASN A 286 10.94 -0.94 16.75
C ASN A 286 9.43 -1.08 17.00
N PHE A 287 8.68 -1.69 16.09
CA PHE A 287 7.25 -1.97 16.28
C PHE A 287 7.01 -2.86 17.50
N ARG A 288 7.77 -3.96 17.65
CA ARG A 288 7.63 -4.85 18.82
C ARG A 288 7.97 -4.13 20.12
N LYS A 289 9.05 -3.35 20.16
CA LYS A 289 9.47 -2.59 21.33
C LYS A 289 8.46 -1.50 21.72
N SER A 290 7.65 -1.00 20.78
CA SER A 290 6.55 -0.06 21.03
C SER A 290 5.23 -0.75 21.41
N GLY A 291 5.21 -2.08 21.54
CA GLY A 291 4.04 -2.85 21.94
C GLY A 291 3.14 -3.31 20.80
N PHE A 292 3.47 -3.01 19.55
CA PHE A 292 2.76 -3.63 18.43
C PHE A 292 3.04 -5.12 18.35
N LYS A 293 2.01 -5.89 18.10
CA LYS A 293 2.10 -7.34 17.90
C LYS A 293 2.12 -7.66 16.40
N HIS A 294 3.03 -8.53 16.00
CA HIS A 294 3.12 -9.00 14.61
C HIS A 294 2.01 -10.00 14.31
N CYS A 295 1.16 -9.68 13.35
CA CYS A 295 0.10 -10.57 12.87
C CYS A 295 0.67 -11.58 11.88
N THR A 296 0.82 -12.81 12.30
CA THR A 296 1.07 -13.95 11.41
C THR A 296 -0.26 -14.64 11.06
N ASN A 297 -0.29 -15.44 9.99
CA ASN A 297 -1.49 -16.20 9.63
C ASN A 297 -1.94 -17.18 10.72
N LYS A 298 -1.01 -17.60 11.61
CA LYS A 298 -1.28 -18.48 12.77
C LYS A 298 -1.80 -17.70 13.97
N SER A 299 -1.66 -16.38 14.00
CA SER A 299 -2.12 -15.54 15.11
C SER A 299 -3.60 -15.21 14.99
N TYR A 300 -4.35 -15.35 16.06
CA TYR A 300 -5.76 -14.90 16.12
C TYR A 300 -5.92 -13.39 15.90
N LEU A 301 -4.87 -12.59 16.11
CA LEU A 301 -4.86 -11.17 15.74
C LEU A 301 -5.09 -10.95 14.25
N SER A 302 -4.77 -11.94 13.41
CA SER A 302 -5.05 -11.88 11.98
C SER A 302 -6.55 -11.82 11.67
N LYS A 303 -7.41 -12.21 12.60
CA LYS A 303 -8.89 -12.17 12.48
C LYS A 303 -9.47 -10.78 12.71
N ILE A 304 -8.68 -9.84 13.26
CA ILE A 304 -9.06 -8.42 13.27
C ILE A 304 -9.08 -7.91 11.81
N PRO A 305 -10.15 -7.20 11.39
CA PRO A 305 -10.30 -6.75 10.01
C PRO A 305 -9.04 -6.09 9.45
N ASN A 306 -8.60 -6.53 8.29
CA ASN A 306 -7.43 -5.99 7.60
C ASN A 306 -7.79 -5.06 6.44
N LEU A 307 -9.05 -5.09 6.01
CA LEU A 307 -9.66 -4.07 5.18
C LEU A 307 -10.52 -3.17 6.06
N LEU A 308 -10.43 -1.86 5.87
CA LEU A 308 -11.24 -0.88 6.60
C LEU A 308 -12.34 -0.25 5.73
N SER A 309 -12.36 -0.55 4.45
CA SER A 309 -13.36 -0.04 3.51
C SER A 309 -13.69 -1.08 2.43
N PRO A 310 -14.72 -1.91 2.59
CA PRO A 310 -15.50 -2.16 3.80
C PRO A 310 -14.66 -2.78 4.91
N ILE A 311 -15.18 -2.71 6.16
CA ILE A 311 -14.52 -3.36 7.29
C ILE A 311 -14.80 -4.85 7.20
N GLU A 312 -13.81 -5.57 6.75
CA GLU A 312 -13.87 -7.02 6.61
C GLU A 312 -12.52 -7.67 6.87
N TYR A 313 -12.56 -8.92 7.28
CA TYR A 313 -11.42 -9.81 7.22
C TYR A 313 -11.31 -10.36 5.80
N ARG A 314 -10.14 -10.23 5.19
CA ARG A 314 -9.82 -10.88 3.94
C ARG A 314 -8.57 -11.73 4.08
N GLU A 315 -8.64 -12.97 3.66
CA GLU A 315 -7.47 -13.81 3.59
C GLU A 315 -6.48 -13.23 2.55
N TRP A 316 -5.25 -13.00 2.97
CA TRP A 316 -4.23 -12.41 2.11
C TRP A 316 -3.24 -13.45 1.60
N THR A 317 -2.95 -13.37 0.33
CA THR A 317 -1.69 -13.92 -0.16
C THR A 317 -0.59 -12.92 0.22
N ASN A 318 0.19 -13.26 1.25
CA ASN A 318 1.29 -12.43 1.74
C ASN A 318 2.47 -12.40 0.75
N SER A 319 2.20 -12.16 -0.54
CA SER A 319 3.21 -12.24 -1.58
C SER A 319 3.64 -10.86 -2.04
N PHE A 320 4.93 -10.66 -2.11
CA PHE A 320 5.56 -9.53 -2.77
C PHE A 320 6.47 -10.05 -3.88
N HIS A 321 6.31 -9.51 -5.06
CA HIS A 321 7.10 -9.89 -6.23
C HIS A 321 7.80 -8.67 -6.78
N ILE A 322 9.05 -8.86 -7.17
CA ILE A 322 9.86 -7.87 -7.88
C ILE A 322 10.41 -8.50 -9.14
N GLY A 323 10.28 -7.82 -10.25
CA GLY A 323 10.81 -8.23 -11.56
C GLY A 323 11.15 -7.00 -12.39
N GLY A 324 11.23 -7.15 -13.70
CA GLY A 324 11.63 -6.11 -14.65
C GLY A 324 12.97 -6.41 -15.27
N ASN A 325 13.34 -5.66 -16.34
CA ASN A 325 14.57 -5.97 -17.09
C ASN A 325 15.84 -5.82 -16.24
N LEU A 326 15.89 -4.85 -15.32
CA LEU A 326 17.02 -4.66 -14.41
C LEU A 326 17.25 -5.87 -13.48
N ILE A 327 16.17 -6.52 -13.01
CA ILE A 327 16.29 -7.65 -12.06
C ILE A 327 16.77 -8.93 -12.76
N ASN A 328 16.46 -9.08 -14.05
CA ASN A 328 16.90 -10.25 -14.82
C ASN A 328 18.41 -10.29 -14.99
N ASP A 329 19.03 -9.10 -15.10
CA ASP A 329 20.46 -8.94 -15.38
C ASP A 329 21.33 -8.96 -14.10
N ILE A 330 20.71 -8.87 -12.92
CA ILE A 330 21.46 -8.75 -11.67
C ILE A 330 21.35 -10.03 -10.83
N LYS A 331 22.50 -10.67 -10.53
CA LYS A 331 22.61 -11.77 -9.53
C LYS A 331 22.48 -11.25 -8.09
N LEU A 332 21.54 -10.34 -7.81
CA LEU A 332 21.35 -9.77 -6.48
C LEU A 332 20.62 -10.73 -5.56
N LYS A 333 21.20 -10.97 -4.38
CA LYS A 333 20.49 -11.59 -3.25
C LYS A 333 19.57 -10.54 -2.63
N LEU A 334 18.37 -10.40 -3.19
CA LEU A 334 17.34 -9.56 -2.60
C LEU A 334 16.85 -10.19 -1.30
N ASN A 335 16.92 -9.45 -0.20
CA ASN A 335 16.38 -9.90 1.09
C ASN A 335 15.49 -8.82 1.72
N SER A 336 14.68 -9.22 2.70
CA SER A 336 13.72 -8.34 3.35
C SER A 336 14.35 -7.24 4.23
N ASN A 337 15.63 -7.36 4.56
CA ASN A 337 16.31 -6.39 5.46
C ASN A 337 16.80 -5.14 4.73
N ILE A 338 16.72 -5.11 3.40
CA ILE A 338 17.16 -3.97 2.59
C ILE A 338 16.01 -3.25 1.88
N ILE A 339 14.78 -3.73 2.07
CA ILE A 339 13.59 -3.20 1.38
C ILE A 339 12.60 -2.58 2.35
N TRP A 340 11.88 -1.57 1.86
CA TRP A 340 10.82 -0.92 2.60
C TRP A 340 9.73 -0.42 1.65
N PHE A 341 8.55 -1.04 1.75
CA PHE A 341 7.34 -0.58 1.08
C PHE A 341 6.20 -0.54 2.07
N THR A 342 5.34 0.45 1.97
CA THR A 342 4.18 0.62 2.81
C THR A 342 2.89 0.41 2.03
N LYS A 343 1.77 0.34 2.72
CA LYS A 343 0.46 0.27 2.07
C LYS A 343 0.21 1.46 1.13
N GLY A 344 0.84 2.59 1.42
CA GLY A 344 0.74 3.80 0.62
C GLY A 344 1.43 3.75 -0.73
N ASP A 345 2.38 2.85 -0.94
CA ASP A 345 3.21 2.78 -2.15
C ASP A 345 2.50 2.13 -3.34
N GLY A 346 1.43 1.39 -3.09
CA GLY A 346 0.63 0.72 -4.11
C GLY A 346 -0.86 1.10 -4.05
N ASP A 347 -1.69 0.25 -4.60
CA ASP A 347 -3.15 0.40 -4.69
C ASP A 347 -3.93 -0.17 -3.49
N ARG A 348 -3.26 -0.46 -2.38
CA ARG A 348 -3.85 -1.16 -1.22
C ARG A 348 -4.63 -0.27 -0.27
N ASP A 349 -4.70 1.01 -0.58
CA ASP A 349 -5.42 2.00 0.22
C ASP A 349 -6.47 2.76 -0.62
N TRP A 350 -7.25 2.00 -1.38
CA TRP A 350 -8.36 2.57 -2.13
C TRP A 350 -9.56 2.88 -1.23
N PRO A 351 -10.31 3.94 -1.54
CA PRO A 351 -11.60 4.17 -0.94
C PRO A 351 -12.61 3.12 -1.40
N THR A 352 -13.71 2.97 -0.68
CA THR A 352 -14.88 2.23 -1.16
C THR A 352 -15.75 3.09 -2.08
N ILE A 353 -16.74 2.45 -2.70
CA ILE A 353 -17.78 3.18 -3.45
C ILE A 353 -18.57 4.10 -2.52
N SER A 354 -18.75 3.73 -1.25
CA SER A 354 -19.41 4.56 -0.24
C SER A 354 -18.61 5.82 0.13
N ASP A 355 -17.28 5.76 0.07
CA ASP A 355 -16.41 6.92 0.31
C ASP A 355 -16.44 7.93 -0.85
N LEU A 356 -17.15 7.63 -1.94
CA LEU A 356 -17.26 8.47 -3.15
C LEU A 356 -18.60 9.18 -3.30
N LYS A 357 -19.47 9.05 -2.31
CA LYS A 357 -20.76 9.75 -2.25
C LYS A 357 -20.55 11.17 -1.62
#